data_276b8e32ccb99dbda3c7495696222ba1
#
_entry.id   276b8e32ccb99dbda3c7495696222ba1
#
_cell.length_a   1.000
_cell.length_b   1.000
_cell.length_c   1.000
_cell.angle_alpha   90.00
_cell.angle_beta   90.00
_cell.angle_gamma   90.00
#
_symmetry.space_group_name_H-M   'P 1'
#
loop_
_entity.id
_entity.type
_entity.pdbx_description
1 polymer ?
#
loop_
_entity_poly.entity_id
_entity_poly.type
_entity_poly.pdbx_seq_one_letter_code
_entity_poly.pdbx_strand_id
1 'polypeptide(L)'
;MLNQIVLVGRLVKDVEKDGNLAKIVLAVPRSFKNENGEYETDFIPCTLLGPVADNVLEYCKRGDLVGIKGRIQSNNGIELIAEKVTFLSSSQKPTKTVE
;
A
#
# COMPACT_ATOMS: atom_id res chain seq x y z
N MET A 1 -3.73 14.02 20.08
CA MET A 1 -2.57 13.86 19.20
C MET A 1 -2.97 13.17 17.91
N LEU A 2 -2.27 13.47 16.83
CA LEU A 2 -2.59 12.88 15.55
C LEU A 2 -1.44 12.01 15.06
N ASN A 3 -1.77 10.83 14.60
CA ASN A 3 -0.81 9.92 13.98
C ASN A 3 -1.59 9.12 12.95
N GLN A 4 -1.68 9.69 11.75
CA GLN A 4 -2.50 9.10 10.71
C GLN A 4 -1.83 9.32 9.36
N ILE A 5 -1.85 8.28 8.55
CA ILE A 5 -1.31 8.36 7.20
C ILE A 5 -2.31 7.75 6.24
N VAL A 6 -2.41 8.35 5.06
CA VAL A 6 -3.29 7.87 3.99
C VAL A 6 -2.46 7.81 2.73
N LEU A 7 -2.44 6.65 2.10
CA LEU A 7 -1.68 6.42 0.87
C LEU A 7 -2.53 5.71 -0.14
N VAL A 8 -2.33 6.04 -1.41
CA VAL A 8 -2.87 5.28 -2.52
C VAL A 8 -1.69 4.90 -3.40
N GLY A 9 -1.57 3.61 -3.68
CA GLY A 9 -0.47 3.14 -4.50
C GLY A 9 -0.73 1.74 -5.04
N ARG A 10 0.21 1.28 -5.86
CA ARG A 10 0.11 -0.06 -6.43
C ARG A 10 1.05 -1.01 -5.71
N LEU A 11 0.57 -2.22 -5.52
CA LEU A 11 1.41 -3.29 -4.97
C LEU A 11 2.49 -3.63 -5.99
N VAL A 12 3.75 -3.60 -5.56
CA VAL A 12 4.85 -3.87 -6.47
C VAL A 12 5.30 -5.31 -6.41
N LYS A 13 4.79 -6.05 -5.45
CA LYS A 13 5.05 -7.48 -5.35
C LYS A 13 3.92 -8.13 -4.58
N ASP A 14 3.86 -9.45 -4.63
CA ASP A 14 2.83 -10.17 -3.93
C ASP A 14 3.00 -10.01 -2.42
N VAL A 15 1.90 -10.18 -1.71
CA VAL A 15 1.88 -10.04 -0.26
C VAL A 15 2.70 -11.15 0.38
N GLU A 16 3.58 -10.79 1.30
CA GLU A 16 4.38 -11.76 2.03
C GLU A 16 3.86 -11.84 3.45
N LYS A 17 3.46 -13.03 3.85
CA LYS A 17 2.92 -13.23 5.19
C LYS A 17 3.93 -13.96 6.06
N ASP A 18 4.02 -13.51 7.31
CA ASP A 18 4.92 -14.09 8.29
C ASP A 18 4.19 -14.13 9.62
N GLY A 19 3.63 -15.29 9.95
CA GLY A 19 2.84 -15.43 11.16
C GLY A 19 1.56 -14.61 11.08
N ASN A 20 1.36 -13.72 12.05
CA ASN A 20 0.17 -12.86 12.09
C ASN A 20 0.34 -11.54 11.35
N LEU A 21 1.49 -11.35 10.72
CA LEU A 21 1.69 -10.09 10.01
C LEU A 21 1.99 -10.37 8.55
N ALA A 22 1.77 -9.37 7.75
CA ALA A 22 2.11 -9.43 6.33
C ALA A 22 2.77 -8.12 5.96
N LYS A 23 3.57 -8.16 4.91
CA LYS A 23 4.25 -6.98 4.42
C LYS A 23 3.92 -6.76 2.97
N ILE A 24 3.71 -5.49 2.64
CA ILE A 24 3.49 -5.08 1.26
C ILE A 24 4.38 -3.89 0.98
N VAL A 25 4.65 -3.66 -0.30
CA VAL A 25 5.36 -2.48 -0.74
C VAL A 25 4.49 -1.79 -1.77
N LEU A 26 4.24 -0.50 -1.55
CA LEU A 26 3.42 0.30 -2.44
C LEU A 26 4.28 1.24 -3.25
N ALA A 27 3.99 1.33 -4.53
CA ALA A 27 4.57 2.35 -5.40
C ALA A 27 3.64 3.55 -5.37
N VAL A 28 4.15 4.66 -4.84
CA VAL A 28 3.36 5.89 -4.69
C VAL A 28 4.07 7.00 -5.44
N PRO A 29 3.53 7.43 -6.59
CA PRO A 29 4.17 8.51 -7.33
C PRO A 29 4.00 9.83 -6.60
N ARG A 30 5.04 10.63 -6.67
CA ARG A 30 4.98 11.97 -6.10
C ARG A 30 4.10 12.86 -6.95
N SER A 31 3.52 13.87 -6.34
CA SER A 31 2.57 14.72 -7.03
C SER A 31 3.22 15.89 -7.75
N PHE A 32 4.54 15.97 -7.73
CA PHE A 32 5.26 17.06 -8.38
C PHE A 32 6.43 16.51 -9.18
N LYS A 33 6.85 17.27 -10.17
CA LYS A 33 7.97 16.86 -11.04
C LYS A 33 9.30 17.21 -10.40
N ASN A 34 10.31 16.40 -10.70
CA ASN A 34 11.67 16.71 -10.29
C ASN A 34 12.30 17.70 -11.28
N GLU A 35 13.61 17.92 -11.12
CA GLU A 35 14.32 18.89 -11.96
C GLU A 35 14.29 18.52 -13.42
N ASN A 36 14.16 17.25 -13.73
CA ASN A 36 14.16 16.76 -15.10
C ASN A 36 12.77 16.68 -15.71
N GLY A 37 11.75 17.15 -15.00
CA GLY A 37 10.40 17.13 -15.50
C GLY A 37 9.71 15.79 -15.35
N GLU A 38 10.22 14.93 -14.48
CA GLU A 38 9.70 13.59 -14.29
C GLU A 38 9.09 13.43 -12.91
N TYR A 39 8.08 12.59 -12.81
CA TYR A 39 7.49 12.22 -11.52
C TYR A 39 8.26 11.05 -10.94
N GLU A 40 8.79 11.24 -9.75
CA GLU A 40 9.46 10.17 -9.05
C GLU A 40 8.45 9.34 -8.27
N THR A 41 8.81 8.10 -7.99
CA THR A 41 7.94 7.18 -7.27
C THR A 41 8.65 6.75 -6.00
N ASP A 42 7.91 6.78 -4.91
CA ASP A 42 8.39 6.25 -3.64
C ASP A 42 7.88 4.84 -3.46
N PHE A 43 8.75 3.95 -2.98
CA PHE A 43 8.40 2.57 -2.70
C PHE A 43 8.29 2.43 -1.19
N ILE A 44 7.09 2.28 -0.70
CA ILE A 44 6.80 2.43 0.72
C ILE A 44 6.41 1.09 1.30
N PRO A 45 7.24 0.53 2.20
CA PRO A 45 6.89 -0.72 2.88
C PRO A 45 5.83 -0.46 3.94
N CYS A 46 4.86 -1.35 4.00
CA CYS A 46 3.78 -1.27 4.97
C CYS A 46 3.62 -2.61 5.66
N THR A 47 3.30 -2.57 6.94
CA THR A 47 3.05 -3.75 7.74
C THR A 47 1.56 -3.88 8.00
N LEU A 48 1.05 -5.09 7.83
CA LEU A 48 -0.36 -5.41 8.05
C LEU A 48 -0.44 -6.41 9.18
N LEU A 49 -1.40 -6.24 10.06
CA LEU A 49 -1.53 -7.10 11.23
C LEU A 49 -2.91 -7.75 11.27
N GLY A 50 -2.95 -9.02 11.72
CA GLY A 50 -4.19 -9.71 12.01
C GLY A 50 -5.13 -9.81 10.83
N PRO A 51 -6.42 -9.50 11.02
CA PRO A 51 -7.41 -9.66 9.95
C PRO A 51 -7.12 -8.83 8.71
N VAL A 52 -6.47 -7.68 8.87
CA VAL A 52 -6.11 -6.86 7.72
C VAL A 52 -5.14 -7.61 6.82
N ALA A 53 -4.16 -8.28 7.44
CA ALA A 53 -3.19 -9.07 6.69
C ALA A 53 -3.88 -10.20 5.94
N ASP A 54 -4.81 -10.89 6.60
CA ASP A 54 -5.52 -12.00 5.98
C ASP A 54 -6.35 -11.53 4.79
N ASN A 55 -7.04 -10.41 4.93
CA ASN A 55 -7.87 -9.88 3.86
C ASN A 55 -7.04 -9.47 2.65
N VAL A 56 -5.93 -8.81 2.89
CA VAL A 56 -5.08 -8.38 1.79
C VAL A 56 -4.47 -9.57 1.08
N LEU A 57 -4.04 -10.56 1.84
CA LEU A 57 -3.48 -11.78 1.25
C LEU A 57 -4.49 -12.46 0.35
N GLU A 58 -5.75 -12.47 0.73
CA GLU A 58 -6.79 -13.13 -0.03
C GLU A 58 -7.22 -12.36 -1.27
N TYR A 59 -7.31 -11.04 -1.19
CA TYR A 59 -7.97 -10.25 -2.22
C TYR A 59 -7.04 -9.41 -3.08
N CYS A 60 -5.78 -9.26 -2.67
CA CYS A 60 -4.88 -8.35 -3.37
C CYS A 60 -3.68 -9.08 -3.93
N LYS A 61 -3.17 -8.59 -5.05
CA LYS A 61 -1.99 -9.18 -5.66
C LYS A 61 -1.18 -8.07 -6.33
N ARG A 62 0.00 -8.43 -6.77
CA ARG A 62 0.91 -7.49 -7.41
C ARG A 62 0.21 -6.75 -8.54
N GLY A 63 0.39 -5.45 -8.58
CA GLY A 63 -0.18 -4.60 -9.59
C GLY A 63 -1.51 -3.97 -9.21
N ASP A 64 -2.15 -4.46 -8.16
CA ASP A 64 -3.43 -3.90 -7.73
C ASP A 64 -3.24 -2.52 -7.12
N LEU A 65 -4.23 -1.66 -7.36
CA LEU A 65 -4.25 -0.33 -6.77
C LEU A 65 -5.05 -0.39 -5.47
N VAL A 66 -4.43 0.04 -4.39
CA VAL A 66 -5.07 -0.01 -3.08
C VAL A 66 -4.90 1.31 -2.35
N GLY A 67 -5.82 1.59 -1.45
CA GLY A 67 -5.72 2.72 -0.54
C GLY A 67 -5.47 2.20 0.86
N ILE A 68 -4.59 2.87 1.59
CA ILE A 68 -4.21 2.47 2.93
C ILE A 68 -4.44 3.62 3.88
N LYS A 69 -5.02 3.31 5.02
CA LYS A 69 -5.12 4.22 6.15
C LYS A 69 -4.43 3.57 7.32
N GLY A 70 -3.55 4.31 7.97
CA GLY A 70 -2.82 3.74 9.08
C GLY A 70 -2.08 4.79 9.88
N ARG A 71 -1.02 4.34 10.52
CA ARG A 71 -0.21 5.17 11.39
C ARG A 71 1.25 4.77 11.26
N ILE A 72 2.12 5.60 11.78
CA ILE A 72 3.54 5.23 11.83
C ILE A 72 3.93 5.00 13.28
N GLN A 73 4.92 4.15 13.46
CA GLN A 73 5.46 3.89 14.78
C GLN A 73 6.96 3.64 14.65
N SER A 74 7.65 3.72 15.78
CA SER A 74 9.08 3.49 15.81
C SER A 74 9.32 2.04 16.22
N ASN A 75 10.07 1.34 15.39
CA ASN A 75 10.42 -0.06 15.66
C ASN A 75 11.73 -0.31 14.91
N ASN A 76 12.84 0.13 15.52
CA ASN A 76 14.15 0.13 14.86
C ASN A 76 14.11 0.94 13.57
N GLY A 77 13.55 2.14 13.69
CA GLY A 77 13.30 3.00 12.55
C GLY A 77 11.82 3.28 12.44
N ILE A 78 11.41 3.86 11.34
CA ILE A 78 10.02 4.20 11.12
C ILE A 78 9.32 3.01 10.43
N GLU A 79 8.20 2.60 11.00
CA GLU A 79 7.38 1.53 10.46
C GLU A 79 5.98 2.06 10.22
N LEU A 80 5.42 1.78 9.03
CA LEU A 80 4.06 2.17 8.70
C LEU A 80 3.15 0.98 8.94
N ILE A 81 2.16 1.15 9.81
CA ILE A 81 1.19 0.11 10.12
C ILE A 81 -0.10 0.43 9.39
N ALA A 82 -0.52 -0.45 8.49
CA ALA A 82 -1.76 -0.26 7.75
C ALA A 82 -2.91 -0.83 8.57
N GLU A 83 -3.82 0.04 8.96
CA GLU A 83 -4.96 -0.34 9.79
C GLU A 83 -6.18 -0.67 8.94
N LYS A 84 -6.24 -0.11 7.74
CA LYS A 84 -7.33 -0.36 6.82
C LYS A 84 -6.80 -0.34 5.40
N VAL A 85 -7.21 -1.31 4.60
CA VAL A 85 -6.81 -1.39 3.21
C VAL A 85 -8.08 -1.46 2.38
N THR A 86 -8.16 -0.59 1.38
CA THR A 86 -9.29 -0.53 0.47
C THR A 86 -8.82 -0.91 -0.91
N PHE A 87 -9.42 -1.93 -1.48
CA PHE A 87 -9.12 -2.35 -2.85
C PHE A 87 -9.75 -1.35 -3.81
N LEU A 88 -8.97 -0.80 -4.72
CA LEU A 88 -9.47 0.22 -5.64
C LEU A 88 -9.58 -0.28 -7.06
N SER A 89 -8.59 -1.00 -7.57
CA SER A 89 -8.72 -1.58 -8.89
C SER A 89 -7.69 -2.66 -9.12
N SER A 90 -8.01 -3.57 -10.03
CA SER A 90 -7.14 -4.67 -10.39
C SER A 90 -6.31 -4.26 -11.60
N SER A 91 -5.04 -4.66 -11.59
CA SER A 91 -4.18 -4.42 -12.74
C SER A 91 -4.56 -5.28 -13.93
N GLN A 92 -5.28 -6.37 -13.70
CA GLN A 92 -5.62 -7.30 -14.76
C GLN A 92 -6.91 -6.96 -15.48
N LYS A 93 -7.70 -6.07 -14.90
CA LYS A 93 -8.98 -5.70 -15.50
C LYS A 93 -8.87 -4.31 -16.07
N PRO A 94 -9.05 -4.19 -17.30
CA PRO A 94 -9.16 -2.85 -17.81
C PRO A 94 -10.43 -2.27 -17.27
N THR A 95 -10.82 -2.09 -16.66
CA THR A 95 -11.85 -1.77 -16.12
C THR A 95 -12.95 -1.42 -16.40
N LYS A 96 -13.48 -1.49 -16.66
CA LYS A 96 -14.43 -1.31 -16.86
C LYS A 96 -15.14 -0.77 -16.21
N THR A 97 -15.33 -0.25 -15.80
CA THR A 97 -15.87 0.26 -15.25
C THR A 97 -16.50 0.56 -14.95
N VAL A 98 -16.94 0.82 -14.77
CA VAL A 98 -17.51 1.09 -14.46
C VAL A 98 -18.03 1.46 -14.26
N GLU A 99 -18.37 1.65 -14.19
CA GLU A 99 -18.85 2.08 -14.04
C GLU A 99 -19.15 2.39 -13.89
#